data_47d282ab372f9a528902a9bf0a350dc5
#
_entry.id   47d282ab372f9a528902a9bf0a350dc5
#
_cell.length_a   1.000
_cell.length_b   1.000
_cell.length_c   1.000
_cell.angle_alpha   90.00
_cell.angle_beta   90.00
_cell.angle_gamma   90.00
#
_symmetry.space_group_name_H-M   'P 1'
#
loop_
_entity.id
_entity.type
_entity.pdbx_description
1 polymer ?
#
loop_
_entity_poly.entity_id
_entity_poly.type
_entity_poly.pdbx_seq_one_letter_code
_entity_poly.pdbx_strand_id
1 'polypeptide(L)'
;MARMRSFVLVAIVVGIPIAALHSQGRGQATQVVNGAIVPAQRVPPSTLDIYSIDTEGGKATLFVSPTGQTLLFDTGTGGDNNRDADRITNLLRQVAVEPQLDHVIVSHYHGDHVGNAAELSKRLPIRHFYDHGGYTVEGQPNRRAAFDSYLAVRPTVHVTTPKPGSRIPITGFDFTIVANAGELVTAPVAGMPGAGVPNPLCREFVPRVQDATPENAEAIGAVIKYGNFTLLDLSDLIWNMEKELVCPNNLLGTVDVYHTSRHGTDWAGNPVMVHAVRPRVAVMNNGARKGGTPSTFQILRASPGFLDVWPLHYSEDVDKQTNPPEQFISNLESTPGHEGHYIKLSARSDGSFTVTNERNGFTRDYPAKP
;
A
#
# COMPACT_ATOMS: atom_id res chain seq x y z
N MET A 1 50.51 -24.51 -64.37
CA MET A 1 49.21 -23.83 -64.30
C MET A 1 48.35 -24.59 -63.23
N ALA A 2 48.36 -24.11 -61.98
CA ALA A 2 47.65 -24.72 -60.89
C ALA A 2 46.38 -23.97 -60.66
N ARG A 3 45.22 -24.63 -60.73
CA ARG A 3 43.91 -24.06 -60.42
C ARG A 3 43.62 -24.26 -58.91
N MET A 4 43.51 -23.13 -58.22
CA MET A 4 43.09 -23.04 -56.84
C MET A 4 41.56 -23.21 -56.75
N ARG A 5 41.05 -24.21 -56.01
CA ARG A 5 39.65 -24.43 -55.72
C ARG A 5 39.35 -23.80 -54.38
N SER A 6 38.50 -22.74 -54.38
CA SER A 6 37.95 -22.13 -53.18
C SER A 6 36.85 -23.04 -52.57
N PHE A 7 37.00 -23.45 -51.32
CA PHE A 7 35.96 -24.07 -50.55
C PHE A 7 35.16 -22.99 -49.81
N VAL A 8 33.86 -22.94 -50.08
CA VAL A 8 32.90 -22.12 -49.29
C VAL A 8 32.44 -22.97 -48.15
N LEU A 9 32.70 -22.52 -46.93
CA LEU A 9 32.16 -23.12 -45.70
C LEU A 9 30.79 -22.52 -45.45
N VAL A 10 29.75 -23.33 -45.55
CA VAL A 10 28.38 -22.98 -45.15
C VAL A 10 28.23 -23.37 -43.69
N ALA A 11 28.14 -22.38 -42.80
CA ALA A 11 27.79 -22.60 -41.40
C ALA A 11 26.27 -22.77 -41.27
N ILE A 12 25.86 -23.97 -40.93
CA ILE A 12 24.44 -24.26 -40.56
C ILE A 12 24.26 -23.88 -39.09
N VAL A 13 23.50 -22.81 -38.86
CA VAL A 13 23.06 -22.44 -37.53
C VAL A 13 21.83 -23.30 -37.19
N VAL A 14 21.99 -24.31 -36.34
CA VAL A 14 20.93 -25.09 -35.79
C VAL A 14 20.31 -24.30 -34.64
N GLY A 15 19.13 -23.74 -34.86
CA GLY A 15 18.34 -23.10 -33.81
C GLY A 15 17.77 -24.18 -32.87
N ILE A 16 18.21 -24.16 -31.61
CA ILE A 16 17.61 -24.95 -30.53
C ILE A 16 16.45 -24.15 -29.98
N PRO A 17 15.21 -24.70 -29.88
CA PRO A 17 14.11 -24.01 -29.22
C PRO A 17 14.40 -23.94 -27.72
N ILE A 18 14.45 -22.73 -27.17
CA ILE A 18 14.51 -22.51 -25.73
C ILE A 18 13.14 -22.84 -25.16
N ALA A 19 13.02 -24.02 -24.58
CA ALA A 19 11.90 -24.36 -23.71
C ALA A 19 12.03 -23.51 -22.43
N ALA A 20 11.03 -22.68 -22.16
CA ALA A 20 10.96 -21.91 -20.92
C ALA A 20 10.76 -22.88 -19.75
N LEU A 21 11.84 -23.19 -19.04
CA LEU A 21 11.80 -23.83 -17.73
C LEU A 21 11.44 -22.75 -16.72
N HIS A 22 10.21 -22.79 -16.20
CA HIS A 22 9.85 -22.08 -14.98
C HIS A 22 10.56 -22.74 -13.81
N SER A 23 11.71 -22.24 -13.42
CA SER A 23 12.36 -22.61 -12.17
C SER A 23 12.02 -21.56 -11.11
N GLN A 24 11.29 -21.98 -10.10
CA GLN A 24 11.16 -21.29 -8.83
C GLN A 24 12.55 -21.22 -8.17
N GLY A 25 13.07 -20.01 -8.08
CA GLY A 25 14.36 -19.71 -7.45
C GLY A 25 14.88 -18.39 -7.99
N ARG A 26 14.37 -17.25 -7.50
CA ARG A 26 14.88 -15.93 -7.86
C ARG A 26 16.26 -15.71 -7.22
N GLY A 27 17.31 -16.27 -7.84
CA GLY A 27 18.68 -15.85 -7.58
C GLY A 27 18.83 -14.37 -7.93
N GLN A 28 19.63 -13.63 -7.16
CA GLN A 28 19.98 -12.25 -7.50
C GLN A 28 20.56 -12.24 -8.91
N ALA A 29 20.03 -11.39 -9.79
CA ALA A 29 20.62 -11.19 -11.10
C ALA A 29 22.07 -10.71 -10.91
N THR A 30 23.00 -11.31 -11.66
CA THR A 30 24.41 -10.93 -11.64
C THR A 30 24.84 -10.42 -13.00
N GLN A 31 25.82 -9.52 -13.03
CA GLN A 31 26.46 -9.06 -14.25
C GLN A 31 27.97 -9.29 -14.15
N VAL A 32 28.64 -9.45 -15.30
CA VAL A 32 30.09 -9.57 -15.35
C VAL A 32 30.69 -8.21 -15.69
N VAL A 33 31.45 -7.64 -14.77
CA VAL A 33 32.16 -6.37 -14.97
C VAL A 33 33.64 -6.66 -14.78
N ASN A 34 34.45 -6.41 -15.82
CA ASN A 34 35.91 -6.66 -15.84
C ASN A 34 36.30 -8.09 -15.42
N GLY A 35 35.48 -9.09 -15.79
CA GLY A 35 35.69 -10.51 -15.46
C GLY A 35 35.24 -10.92 -14.06
N ALA A 36 34.80 -10.01 -13.23
CA ALA A 36 34.21 -10.31 -11.91
C ALA A 36 32.68 -10.43 -12.00
N ILE A 37 32.12 -11.44 -11.34
CA ILE A 37 30.68 -11.58 -11.18
C ILE A 37 30.25 -10.64 -10.04
N VAL A 38 29.50 -9.61 -10.38
CA VAL A 38 28.94 -8.64 -9.41
C VAL A 38 27.42 -8.71 -9.46
N PRO A 39 26.72 -8.39 -8.37
CA PRO A 39 25.28 -8.25 -8.41
C PRO A 39 24.89 -7.21 -9.46
N ALA A 40 23.91 -7.52 -10.31
CA ALA A 40 23.39 -6.54 -11.24
C ALA A 40 22.79 -5.37 -10.47
N GLN A 41 23.19 -4.17 -10.81
CA GLN A 41 22.60 -2.97 -10.21
C GLN A 41 21.12 -2.93 -10.57
N ARG A 42 20.26 -2.84 -9.56
CA ARG A 42 18.82 -2.69 -9.78
C ARG A 42 18.53 -1.31 -10.34
N VAL A 43 17.66 -1.28 -11.33
CA VAL A 43 17.19 -0.04 -11.95
C VAL A 43 15.84 0.32 -11.30
N PRO A 44 15.58 1.61 -11.02
CA PRO A 44 14.26 2.04 -10.56
C PRO A 44 13.15 1.58 -11.52
N PRO A 45 11.96 1.25 -11.03
CA PRO A 45 10.83 0.93 -11.91
C PRO A 45 10.45 2.15 -12.76
N SER A 46 9.87 1.92 -13.94
CA SER A 46 9.27 3.00 -14.75
C SER A 46 7.87 3.41 -14.26
N THR A 47 7.38 2.77 -13.22
CA THR A 47 6.07 2.90 -12.60
C THR A 47 6.22 3.30 -11.14
N LEU A 48 5.17 3.87 -10.56
CA LEU A 48 5.02 3.89 -9.12
C LEU A 48 4.50 2.51 -8.70
N ASP A 49 5.35 1.71 -8.06
CA ASP A 49 4.99 0.39 -7.58
C ASP A 49 4.57 0.45 -6.10
N ILE A 50 3.40 -0.11 -5.80
CA ILE A 50 2.78 -0.09 -4.46
C ILE A 50 2.48 -1.53 -4.07
N TYR A 51 2.99 -1.95 -2.91
CA TYR A 51 2.85 -3.31 -2.40
C TYR A 51 2.07 -3.28 -1.10
N SER A 52 0.87 -3.84 -1.09
CA SER A 52 0.12 -4.11 0.14
C SER A 52 0.57 -5.44 0.69
N ILE A 53 1.33 -5.41 1.79
CA ILE A 53 2.01 -6.56 2.36
C ILE A 53 1.08 -7.23 3.36
N ASP A 54 1.03 -8.56 3.34
CA ASP A 54 0.26 -9.31 4.33
C ASP A 54 0.89 -9.20 5.73
N THR A 55 0.08 -8.69 6.66
CA THR A 55 0.38 -8.54 8.08
C THR A 55 -0.73 -9.08 8.97
N GLU A 56 -1.52 -10.04 8.45
CA GLU A 56 -2.61 -10.75 9.15
C GLU A 56 -3.68 -9.78 9.72
N GLY A 57 -4.04 -8.78 8.94
CA GLY A 57 -5.01 -7.76 9.35
C GLY A 57 -4.42 -6.58 10.10
N GLY A 58 -3.11 -6.38 10.01
CA GLY A 58 -2.44 -5.11 10.26
C GLY A 58 -2.28 -4.33 8.95
N LYS A 59 -1.39 -3.35 8.94
CA LYS A 59 -1.10 -2.56 7.75
C LYS A 59 0.41 -2.39 7.53
N ALA A 60 0.85 -2.70 6.31
CA ALA A 60 2.15 -2.31 5.78
C ALA A 60 2.04 -2.13 4.26
N THR A 61 2.23 -0.91 3.80
CA THR A 61 2.19 -0.59 2.36
C THR A 61 3.51 0.01 1.94
N LEU A 62 4.24 -0.69 1.06
CA LEU A 62 5.52 -0.23 0.53
C LEU A 62 5.31 0.44 -0.82
N PHE A 63 5.77 1.68 -0.94
CA PHE A 63 5.85 2.44 -2.19
C PHE A 63 7.30 2.44 -2.69
N VAL A 64 7.49 2.08 -3.94
CA VAL A 64 8.77 2.21 -4.66
C VAL A 64 8.56 3.20 -5.79
N SER A 65 9.20 4.36 -5.68
CA SER A 65 9.01 5.45 -6.62
C SER A 65 9.71 5.18 -7.96
N PRO A 66 9.29 5.85 -9.05
CA PRO A 66 10.00 5.80 -10.33
C PRO A 66 11.44 6.30 -10.26
N THR A 67 11.83 6.98 -9.20
CA THR A 67 13.21 7.44 -8.95
C THR A 67 14.01 6.50 -8.05
N GLY A 68 13.38 5.42 -7.57
CA GLY A 68 14.00 4.42 -6.71
C GLY A 68 13.91 4.70 -5.22
N GLN A 69 13.34 5.84 -4.79
CA GLN A 69 13.08 6.09 -3.37
C GLN A 69 11.96 5.20 -2.85
N THR A 70 12.02 4.90 -1.56
CA THR A 70 11.09 4.01 -0.87
C THR A 70 10.34 4.73 0.24
N LEU A 71 9.06 4.42 0.37
CA LEU A 71 8.24 4.85 1.50
C LEU A 71 7.44 3.66 2.02
N LEU A 72 7.55 3.39 3.30
CA LEU A 72 6.73 2.39 3.99
C LEU A 72 5.64 3.11 4.80
N PHE A 73 4.38 2.80 4.53
CA PHE A 73 3.24 3.31 5.28
C PHE A 73 2.72 2.23 6.20
N ASP A 74 2.93 2.40 7.50
CA ASP A 74 2.78 1.46 8.60
C ASP A 74 3.72 0.25 8.53
N THR A 75 3.87 -0.45 9.64
CA THR A 75 4.91 -1.45 9.85
C THR A 75 4.39 -2.83 10.27
N GLY A 76 3.07 -3.01 10.18
CA GLY A 76 2.42 -4.28 10.53
C GLY A 76 2.37 -4.58 12.02
N THR A 77 1.98 -5.80 12.34
CA THR A 77 1.79 -6.30 13.69
C THR A 77 3.12 -6.74 14.30
N GLY A 78 3.44 -6.21 15.46
CA GLY A 78 4.62 -6.60 16.22
C GLY A 78 4.45 -7.97 16.90
N GLY A 79 5.56 -8.62 17.20
CA GLY A 79 5.59 -9.96 17.78
C GLY A 79 5.59 -11.06 16.71
N ASP A 80 4.90 -12.16 16.92
CA ASP A 80 4.81 -13.31 16.00
C ASP A 80 6.15 -13.74 15.41
N ASN A 81 7.19 -13.81 16.23
CA ASN A 81 8.56 -14.13 15.83
C ASN A 81 9.09 -13.20 14.72
N ASN A 82 8.67 -11.91 14.72
CA ASN A 82 9.04 -10.91 13.73
C ASN A 82 8.55 -11.20 12.30
N ARG A 83 7.50 -11.99 12.12
CA ARG A 83 6.92 -12.39 10.84
C ARG A 83 6.75 -11.20 9.88
N ASP A 84 6.10 -10.14 10.31
CA ASP A 84 5.81 -9.00 9.44
C ASP A 84 7.08 -8.20 9.11
N ALA A 85 8.00 -8.08 10.08
CA ALA A 85 9.31 -7.47 9.82
C ALA A 85 10.12 -8.28 8.80
N ASP A 86 10.02 -9.61 8.82
CA ASP A 86 10.66 -10.49 7.83
C ASP A 86 10.03 -10.30 6.45
N ARG A 87 8.69 -10.29 6.35
CA ARG A 87 7.95 -10.06 5.09
C ARG A 87 8.32 -8.71 4.48
N ILE A 88 8.28 -7.64 5.25
CA ILE A 88 8.65 -6.27 4.82
C ILE A 88 10.12 -6.22 4.36
N THR A 89 11.05 -6.74 5.17
CA THR A 89 12.48 -6.70 4.86
C THR A 89 12.81 -7.50 3.62
N ASN A 90 12.22 -8.70 3.47
CA ASN A 90 12.46 -9.58 2.33
C ASN A 90 11.91 -8.96 1.04
N LEU A 91 10.71 -8.39 1.08
CA LEU A 91 10.14 -7.71 -0.07
C LEU A 91 10.99 -6.48 -0.46
N LEU A 92 11.34 -5.63 0.50
CA LEU A 92 12.18 -4.45 0.25
C LEU A 92 13.49 -4.84 -0.45
N ARG A 93 14.18 -5.89 0.05
CA ARG A 93 15.40 -6.41 -0.57
C ARG A 93 15.20 -6.94 -1.99
N GLN A 94 14.00 -7.38 -2.33
CA GLN A 94 13.68 -7.86 -3.68
C GLN A 94 13.38 -6.73 -4.66
N VAL A 95 12.74 -5.64 -4.21
CA VAL A 95 12.14 -4.65 -5.11
C VAL A 95 12.84 -3.29 -5.10
N ALA A 96 13.46 -2.89 -4.00
CA ALA A 96 14.15 -1.61 -3.89
C ALA A 96 15.50 -1.62 -4.60
N VAL A 97 15.93 -0.45 -5.09
CA VAL A 97 17.26 -0.26 -5.65
C VAL A 97 18.32 -0.46 -4.57
N GLU A 98 18.13 0.22 -3.44
CA GLU A 98 18.90 0.05 -2.23
C GLU A 98 17.99 -0.50 -1.13
N PRO A 99 18.46 -1.47 -0.31
CA PRO A 99 17.65 -2.06 0.75
C PRO A 99 17.57 -1.14 1.98
N GLN A 100 16.98 0.05 1.79
CA GLN A 100 16.76 1.07 2.82
C GLN A 100 15.34 1.61 2.71
N LEU A 101 14.85 2.24 3.77
CA LEU A 101 13.61 3.01 3.79
C LEU A 101 13.95 4.51 3.85
N ASP A 102 13.66 5.24 2.77
CA ASP A 102 13.87 6.69 2.76
C ASP A 102 12.86 7.38 3.68
N HIS A 103 11.62 6.88 3.68
CA HIS A 103 10.52 7.40 4.49
C HIS A 103 9.74 6.26 5.13
N VAL A 104 9.40 6.41 6.42
CA VAL A 104 8.47 5.54 7.14
C VAL A 104 7.38 6.40 7.75
N ILE A 105 6.13 6.09 7.47
CA ILE A 105 4.99 6.73 8.12
C ILE A 105 4.43 5.72 9.13
N VAL A 106 4.33 6.15 10.38
CA VAL A 106 3.55 5.48 11.42
C VAL A 106 2.26 6.26 11.53
N SER A 107 1.18 5.71 10.97
CA SER A 107 -0.09 6.43 10.90
C SER A 107 -0.66 6.73 12.27
N HIS A 108 -0.62 5.74 13.14
CA HIS A 108 -1.03 5.83 14.53
C HIS A 108 -0.40 4.68 15.34
N TYR A 109 -0.57 4.67 16.66
CA TYR A 109 0.23 3.81 17.54
C TYR A 109 -0.44 2.51 17.95
N HIS A 110 -1.45 2.03 17.23
CA HIS A 110 -1.92 0.66 17.41
C HIS A 110 -0.87 -0.36 16.97
N GLY A 111 -0.80 -1.49 17.68
CA GLY A 111 0.24 -2.50 17.52
C GLY A 111 0.29 -3.15 16.12
N ASP A 112 -0.79 -3.12 15.40
CA ASP A 112 -0.91 -3.63 14.03
C ASP A 112 -0.51 -2.60 12.95
N HIS A 113 -0.07 -1.39 13.38
CA HIS A 113 0.47 -0.34 12.52
C HIS A 113 1.91 0.02 12.90
N VAL A 114 2.19 0.27 14.18
CA VAL A 114 3.53 0.67 14.67
C VAL A 114 4.38 -0.53 15.09
N GLY A 115 3.82 -1.73 15.10
CA GLY A 115 4.34 -2.89 15.80
C GLY A 115 5.77 -3.29 15.48
N ASN A 116 6.24 -3.11 14.26
CA ASN A 116 7.59 -3.45 13.85
C ASN A 116 8.51 -2.24 13.61
N ALA A 117 8.10 -1.02 13.93
CA ALA A 117 8.95 0.16 13.69
C ALA A 117 10.31 0.04 14.37
N ALA A 118 10.35 -0.43 15.63
CA ALA A 118 11.58 -0.66 16.36
C ALA A 118 12.43 -1.80 15.79
N GLU A 119 11.80 -2.89 15.34
CA GLU A 119 12.51 -4.03 14.77
C GLU A 119 13.09 -3.71 13.39
N LEU A 120 12.33 -3.02 12.54
CA LEU A 120 12.81 -2.57 11.23
C LEU A 120 13.99 -1.61 11.36
N SER A 121 14.00 -0.74 12.36
CA SER A 121 15.12 0.19 12.63
C SER A 121 16.43 -0.52 12.98
N LYS A 122 16.37 -1.76 13.47
CA LYS A 122 17.58 -2.58 13.71
C LYS A 122 18.07 -3.29 12.44
N ARG A 123 17.18 -3.53 11.47
CA ARG A 123 17.45 -4.35 10.28
C ARG A 123 17.80 -3.56 9.03
N LEU A 124 17.29 -2.34 8.95
CA LEU A 124 17.35 -1.51 7.76
C LEU A 124 17.76 -0.09 8.10
N PRO A 125 18.56 0.57 7.25
CA PRO A 125 18.71 2.01 7.31
C PRO A 125 17.34 2.68 7.08
N ILE A 126 16.90 3.51 8.01
CA ILE A 126 15.69 4.33 7.89
C ILE A 126 16.09 5.79 8.01
N ARG A 127 15.79 6.59 6.99
CA ARG A 127 16.24 7.99 6.95
C ARG A 127 15.32 8.93 7.72
N HIS A 128 14.00 8.73 7.59
CA HIS A 128 13.04 9.66 8.17
C HIS A 128 11.74 8.95 8.57
N PHE A 129 11.27 9.23 9.78
CA PHE A 129 9.95 8.84 10.25
C PHE A 129 8.98 10.00 10.23
N TYR A 130 7.71 9.70 9.99
CA TYR A 130 6.58 10.61 10.14
C TYR A 130 5.56 9.96 11.06
N ASP A 131 5.08 10.71 12.06
CA ASP A 131 4.09 10.24 13.01
C ASP A 131 3.16 11.38 13.44
N HIS A 132 2.12 11.07 14.21
CA HIS A 132 1.17 12.08 14.68
C HIS A 132 1.61 12.78 16.00
N GLY A 133 2.80 12.46 16.54
CA GLY A 133 3.35 13.16 17.70
C GLY A 133 3.08 12.47 19.03
N GLY A 134 2.13 12.98 19.80
CA GLY A 134 1.82 12.45 21.13
C GLY A 134 0.98 11.18 21.12
N TYR A 135 1.09 10.35 22.14
CA TYR A 135 0.24 9.17 22.31
C TYR A 135 -1.12 9.55 22.90
N THR A 136 -2.19 9.10 22.26
CA THR A 136 -3.54 9.23 22.81
C THR A 136 -3.83 8.10 23.78
N VAL A 137 -4.15 8.46 25.03
CA VAL A 137 -4.35 7.47 26.09
C VAL A 137 -5.66 6.69 25.85
N GLU A 138 -5.48 5.40 25.60
CA GLU A 138 -6.58 4.43 25.57
C GLU A 138 -6.50 3.56 26.82
N GLY A 139 -7.62 3.27 27.45
CA GLY A 139 -7.71 2.55 28.72
C GLY A 139 -7.21 1.09 28.71
N GLN A 140 -6.47 0.67 27.69
CA GLN A 140 -5.95 -0.69 27.51
C GLN A 140 -4.42 -0.71 27.57
N PRO A 141 -3.81 -1.23 28.64
CA PRO A 141 -2.35 -1.21 28.83
C PRO A 141 -1.54 -1.92 27.73
N ASN A 142 -2.07 -2.98 27.13
CA ASN A 142 -1.42 -3.73 26.06
C ASN A 142 -1.25 -2.92 24.76
N ARG A 143 -2.08 -1.93 24.52
CA ARG A 143 -1.96 -1.05 23.33
C ARG A 143 -0.77 -0.12 23.44
N ARG A 144 -0.34 0.20 24.65
CA ARG A 144 0.81 1.06 24.89
C ARG A 144 2.15 0.39 24.59
N ALA A 145 2.25 -0.92 24.71
CA ALA A 145 3.53 -1.64 24.56
C ALA A 145 4.19 -1.43 23.18
N ALA A 146 3.38 -1.40 22.11
CA ALA A 146 3.89 -1.15 20.75
C ALA A 146 4.41 0.27 20.60
N PHE A 147 3.70 1.27 21.15
CA PHE A 147 4.16 2.66 21.19
C PHE A 147 5.44 2.81 22.01
N ASP A 148 5.52 2.19 23.19
CA ASP A 148 6.72 2.26 24.05
C ASP A 148 7.95 1.67 23.34
N SER A 149 7.78 0.61 22.54
CA SER A 149 8.83 0.06 21.69
C SER A 149 9.30 1.04 20.62
N TYR A 150 8.37 1.71 19.94
CA TYR A 150 8.68 2.75 18.98
C TYR A 150 9.31 3.98 19.64
N LEU A 151 8.81 4.38 20.80
CA LEU A 151 9.34 5.51 21.57
C LEU A 151 10.82 5.33 21.93
N ALA A 152 11.28 4.09 22.13
CA ALA A 152 12.67 3.79 22.40
C ALA A 152 13.61 4.11 21.20
N VAL A 153 13.13 4.01 19.97
CA VAL A 153 13.92 4.31 18.76
C VAL A 153 13.67 5.72 18.22
N ARG A 154 12.53 6.31 18.50
CA ARG A 154 12.14 7.65 18.03
C ARG A 154 13.21 8.73 18.25
N PRO A 155 13.89 8.82 19.40
CA PRO A 155 14.96 9.81 19.63
C PRO A 155 16.24 9.58 18.81
N THR A 156 16.43 8.40 18.24
CA THR A 156 17.63 8.04 17.48
C THR A 156 17.50 8.26 15.97
N VAL A 157 16.33 8.70 15.49
CA VAL A 157 15.99 8.89 14.09
C VAL A 157 15.41 10.29 13.87
N HIS A 158 15.40 10.72 12.59
CA HIS A 158 14.67 11.94 12.24
C HIS A 158 13.18 11.67 12.24
N VAL A 159 12.41 12.45 12.99
CA VAL A 159 10.95 12.35 13.07
C VAL A 159 10.32 13.70 12.79
N THR A 160 9.25 13.69 12.01
CA THR A 160 8.41 14.86 11.74
C THR A 160 6.96 14.50 11.98
N THR A 161 6.20 15.38 12.63
CA THR A 161 4.74 15.36 12.69
C THR A 161 4.21 16.25 11.56
N PRO A 162 3.78 15.68 10.42
CA PRO A 162 3.40 16.48 9.26
C PRO A 162 2.02 17.10 9.49
N LYS A 163 1.82 18.32 9.02
CA LYS A 163 0.48 18.97 9.06
C LYS A 163 -0.36 18.56 7.87
N PRO A 164 -1.70 18.45 8.02
CA PRO A 164 -2.59 18.32 6.87
C PRO A 164 -2.33 19.42 5.81
N GLY A 165 -2.30 19.01 4.54
CA GLY A 165 -1.92 19.85 3.40
C GLY A 165 -0.42 19.84 3.07
N SER A 166 0.44 19.35 3.96
CA SER A 166 1.87 19.20 3.66
C SER A 166 2.16 17.95 2.80
N ARG A 167 3.32 17.95 2.13
CA ARG A 167 3.78 16.80 1.34
C ARG A 167 4.98 16.13 1.99
N ILE A 168 5.01 14.82 1.94
CA ILE A 168 6.23 14.06 2.22
C ILE A 168 7.22 14.31 1.08
N PRO A 169 8.50 14.64 1.37
CA PRO A 169 9.47 15.02 0.35
C PRO A 169 10.06 13.79 -0.37
N ILE A 170 9.19 12.90 -0.88
CA ILE A 170 9.58 11.79 -1.75
C ILE A 170 9.59 12.26 -3.21
N THR A 171 10.55 11.79 -4.00
CA THR A 171 10.66 12.16 -5.42
C THR A 171 9.92 11.17 -6.31
N GLY A 172 9.38 11.66 -7.43
CA GLY A 172 8.73 10.85 -8.45
C GLY A 172 7.22 10.77 -8.34
N PHE A 173 6.62 11.10 -7.18
CA PHE A 173 5.18 11.21 -7.01
C PHE A 173 4.84 12.15 -5.83
N ASP A 174 3.61 12.61 -5.77
CA ASP A 174 3.12 13.45 -4.66
C ASP A 174 2.48 12.57 -3.58
N PHE A 175 2.90 12.75 -2.34
CA PHE A 175 2.29 12.14 -1.16
C PHE A 175 1.81 13.28 -0.24
N THR A 176 0.52 13.60 -0.30
CA THR A 176 -0.08 14.74 0.41
C THR A 176 -0.86 14.26 1.63
N ILE A 177 -0.49 14.75 2.80
CA ILE A 177 -1.19 14.45 4.07
C ILE A 177 -2.55 15.16 4.07
N VAL A 178 -3.63 14.43 4.36
CA VAL A 178 -5.00 14.99 4.44
C VAL A 178 -5.60 14.90 5.82
N ALA A 179 -5.04 14.04 6.68
CA ALA A 179 -5.41 13.90 8.09
C ALA A 179 -4.16 13.63 8.92
N ASN A 180 -4.04 14.20 10.11
CA ASN A 180 -3.01 13.89 11.09
C ASN A 180 -3.33 14.55 12.44
N ALA A 181 -3.05 13.84 13.55
CA ALA A 181 -3.17 14.38 14.91
C ALA A 181 -4.55 15.00 15.20
N GLY A 182 -5.62 14.35 14.72
CA GLY A 182 -6.99 14.84 14.86
C GLY A 182 -7.37 16.03 13.96
N GLU A 183 -6.41 16.56 13.19
CA GLU A 183 -6.62 17.64 12.23
C GLU A 183 -6.84 17.11 10.82
N LEU A 184 -7.64 17.84 10.03
CA LEU A 184 -7.94 17.52 8.63
C LEU A 184 -7.57 18.68 7.71
N VAL A 185 -7.38 18.41 6.42
CA VAL A 185 -7.28 19.49 5.42
C VAL A 185 -8.56 20.33 5.42
N THR A 186 -8.40 21.64 5.28
CA THR A 186 -9.50 22.62 5.21
C THR A 186 -9.69 23.21 3.82
N ALA A 187 -8.80 22.87 2.89
CA ALA A 187 -8.85 23.31 1.50
C ALA A 187 -8.78 22.11 0.55
N PRO A 188 -9.32 22.23 -0.67
CA PRO A 188 -9.23 21.18 -1.68
C PRO A 188 -7.78 20.77 -1.96
N VAL A 189 -7.53 19.47 -2.04
CA VAL A 189 -6.19 18.94 -2.36
C VAL A 189 -5.81 19.35 -3.78
N ALA A 190 -4.71 20.07 -3.90
CA ALA A 190 -4.29 20.65 -5.17
C ALA A 190 -4.02 19.58 -6.25
N GLY A 191 -4.57 19.80 -7.43
CA GLY A 191 -4.37 18.92 -8.59
C GLY A 191 -5.16 17.60 -8.56
N MET A 192 -6.05 17.41 -7.56
CA MET A 192 -6.96 16.26 -7.53
C MET A 192 -8.20 16.52 -8.39
N PRO A 193 -8.60 15.55 -9.25
CA PRO A 193 -9.78 15.69 -10.08
C PRO A 193 -11.04 15.85 -9.22
N GLY A 194 -11.84 16.89 -9.48
CA GLY A 194 -13.11 17.13 -8.77
C GLY A 194 -12.96 17.57 -7.30
N ALA A 195 -11.75 17.93 -6.84
CA ALA A 195 -11.58 18.50 -5.51
C ALA A 195 -12.24 19.89 -5.41
N GLY A 196 -12.93 20.15 -4.28
CA GLY A 196 -13.65 21.40 -4.03
C GLY A 196 -15.10 21.42 -4.54
N VAL A 197 -15.55 20.38 -5.27
CA VAL A 197 -16.92 20.30 -5.77
C VAL A 197 -17.89 19.98 -4.63
N PRO A 198 -19.09 20.65 -4.57
CA PRO A 198 -20.10 20.30 -3.58
C PRO A 198 -20.49 18.82 -3.62
N ASN A 199 -20.60 18.21 -2.45
CA ASN A 199 -20.99 16.82 -2.33
C ASN A 199 -22.48 16.68 -1.92
N PRO A 200 -23.39 16.33 -2.85
CA PRO A 200 -24.81 16.22 -2.55
C PRO A 200 -25.14 15.08 -1.56
N LEU A 201 -24.23 14.11 -1.39
CA LEU A 201 -24.41 12.95 -0.50
C LEU A 201 -24.30 13.34 0.98
N CYS A 202 -23.80 14.52 1.32
CA CYS A 202 -23.61 14.94 2.72
C CYS A 202 -24.88 14.86 3.57
N ARG A 203 -26.06 15.06 2.97
CA ARG A 203 -27.35 14.93 3.63
C ARG A 203 -27.73 13.48 4.01
N GLU A 204 -27.05 12.52 3.40
CA GLU A 204 -27.30 11.08 3.63
C GLU A 204 -26.40 10.52 4.74
N PHE A 205 -25.51 11.36 5.28
CA PHE A 205 -24.59 10.94 6.32
C PHE A 205 -25.32 10.59 7.61
N VAL A 206 -25.04 9.38 8.11
CA VAL A 206 -25.50 8.93 9.41
C VAL A 206 -24.28 8.85 10.33
N PRO A 207 -24.18 9.69 11.35
CA PRO A 207 -23.06 9.65 12.29
C PRO A 207 -23.09 8.35 13.09
N ARG A 208 -21.90 7.82 13.40
CA ARG A 208 -21.75 6.73 14.35
C ARG A 208 -21.51 7.28 15.74
N VAL A 209 -21.99 6.55 16.73
CA VAL A 209 -21.69 6.80 18.13
C VAL A 209 -20.17 6.65 18.31
N GLN A 210 -19.61 7.43 19.23
CA GLN A 210 -18.18 7.58 19.47
C GLN A 210 -17.43 6.24 19.37
N ASP A 211 -16.39 6.23 18.52
CA ASP A 211 -15.43 5.14 18.45
C ASP A 211 -14.73 4.97 19.82
N ALA A 212 -14.65 3.76 20.31
CA ALA A 212 -13.95 3.45 21.55
C ALA A 212 -12.40 3.50 21.42
N THR A 213 -11.91 3.83 20.22
CA THR A 213 -10.49 3.89 19.88
C THR A 213 -10.10 5.29 19.46
N PRO A 214 -9.91 6.24 20.40
CA PRO A 214 -9.60 7.64 20.09
C PRO A 214 -8.27 7.80 19.34
N GLU A 215 -7.32 6.89 19.49
CA GLU A 215 -6.05 6.86 18.76
C GLU A 215 -6.26 6.81 17.24
N ASN A 216 -7.31 6.14 16.75
CA ASN A 216 -7.64 6.12 15.31
C ASN A 216 -8.02 7.51 14.75
N ALA A 217 -8.52 8.40 15.58
CA ALA A 217 -8.82 9.76 15.16
C ALA A 217 -7.54 10.59 14.88
N GLU A 218 -6.41 10.18 15.44
CA GLU A 218 -5.10 10.80 15.22
C GLU A 218 -4.41 10.31 13.93
N ALA A 219 -4.97 9.29 13.26
CA ALA A 219 -4.33 8.60 12.16
C ALA A 219 -3.91 9.53 11.01
N ILE A 220 -2.70 9.33 10.51
CA ILE A 220 -2.24 9.95 9.27
C ILE A 220 -3.01 9.34 8.10
N GLY A 221 -3.68 10.20 7.34
CA GLY A 221 -4.29 9.87 6.05
C GLY A 221 -3.65 10.67 4.93
N ALA A 222 -3.61 10.11 3.72
CA ALA A 222 -2.97 10.73 2.58
C ALA A 222 -3.69 10.52 1.26
N VAL A 223 -3.49 11.47 0.35
CA VAL A 223 -3.74 11.33 -1.08
C VAL A 223 -2.41 11.19 -1.79
N ILE A 224 -2.30 10.19 -2.64
CA ILE A 224 -1.13 9.89 -3.46
C ILE A 224 -1.46 10.20 -4.92
N LYS A 225 -0.55 10.92 -5.61
CA LYS A 225 -0.74 11.30 -7.02
C LYS A 225 0.54 11.05 -7.82
N TYR A 226 0.40 10.33 -8.93
CA TYR A 226 1.48 10.11 -9.89
C TYR A 226 0.98 10.42 -11.30
N GLY A 227 1.32 11.61 -11.80
CA GLY A 227 0.71 12.10 -13.05
C GLY A 227 -0.82 12.19 -12.93
N ASN A 228 -1.53 11.39 -13.72
CA ASN A 228 -3.00 11.28 -13.67
C ASN A 228 -3.50 10.16 -12.75
N PHE A 229 -2.64 9.27 -12.28
CA PHE A 229 -3.01 8.24 -11.29
C PHE A 229 -3.22 8.85 -9.91
N THR A 230 -4.25 8.39 -9.19
CA THR A 230 -4.61 8.86 -7.86
C THR A 230 -5.00 7.71 -6.93
N LEU A 231 -4.54 7.77 -5.67
CA LEU A 231 -4.87 6.81 -4.63
C LEU A 231 -5.20 7.55 -3.32
N LEU A 232 -6.20 7.07 -2.60
CA LEU A 232 -6.56 7.50 -1.25
C LEU A 232 -6.21 6.40 -0.25
N ASP A 233 -5.51 6.76 0.81
CA ASP A 233 -5.21 5.91 1.96
C ASP A 233 -5.41 6.72 3.24
N LEU A 234 -6.47 6.44 3.98
CA LEU A 234 -6.80 7.12 5.23
C LEU A 234 -6.39 6.32 6.48
N SER A 235 -5.64 5.22 6.29
CA SER A 235 -5.28 4.30 7.37
C SER A 235 -6.51 3.91 8.20
N ASP A 236 -6.50 4.13 9.52
CA ASP A 236 -7.62 3.78 10.41
C ASP A 236 -8.51 4.96 10.79
N LEU A 237 -8.47 6.06 10.00
CA LEU A 237 -9.30 7.24 10.26
C LEU A 237 -10.76 6.84 10.46
N ILE A 238 -11.41 7.47 11.43
CA ILE A 238 -12.74 7.09 11.89
C ILE A 238 -13.87 7.63 11.00
N TRP A 239 -14.99 6.91 10.99
CA TRP A 239 -16.21 7.15 10.22
C TRP A 239 -16.66 8.61 10.16
N ASN A 240 -16.73 9.29 11.32
CA ASN A 240 -17.23 10.66 11.38
C ASN A 240 -16.23 11.67 10.80
N MET A 241 -14.93 11.44 10.94
CA MET A 241 -13.88 12.32 10.40
C MET A 241 -13.74 12.18 8.88
N GLU A 242 -13.93 10.98 8.33
CA GLU A 242 -13.94 10.77 6.87
C GLU A 242 -14.99 11.64 6.17
N LYS A 243 -16.16 11.84 6.81
CA LYS A 243 -17.22 12.73 6.28
C LYS A 243 -16.76 14.18 6.19
N GLU A 244 -15.99 14.67 7.15
CA GLU A 244 -15.51 16.06 7.15
C GLU A 244 -14.56 16.35 5.98
N LEU A 245 -13.83 15.34 5.48
CA LEU A 245 -12.97 15.47 4.30
C LEU A 245 -13.73 15.63 2.98
N VAL A 246 -15.02 15.31 2.96
CA VAL A 246 -15.83 15.34 1.74
C VAL A 246 -17.11 16.17 1.86
N CYS A 247 -17.35 16.82 3.00
CA CYS A 247 -18.56 17.61 3.25
C CYS A 247 -18.25 19.00 3.83
N PRO A 248 -18.95 20.06 3.38
CA PRO A 248 -19.99 20.08 2.34
C PRO A 248 -19.44 19.93 0.92
N ASN A 249 -18.13 20.12 0.73
CA ASN A 249 -17.43 19.96 -0.52
C ASN A 249 -16.44 18.80 -0.41
N ASN A 250 -16.28 18.04 -1.51
CA ASN A 250 -15.28 16.99 -1.57
C ASN A 250 -13.87 17.60 -1.66
N LEU A 251 -13.15 17.67 -0.56
CA LEU A 251 -11.80 18.23 -0.52
C LEU A 251 -10.75 17.28 -1.12
N LEU A 252 -11.04 15.96 -1.16
CA LEU A 252 -10.13 14.92 -1.64
C LEU A 252 -10.14 14.76 -3.17
N GLY A 253 -11.27 15.11 -3.82
CA GLY A 253 -11.47 14.80 -5.25
C GLY A 253 -11.85 13.34 -5.49
N THR A 254 -11.70 12.87 -6.75
CA THR A 254 -11.95 11.50 -7.14
C THR A 254 -10.63 10.72 -7.28
N VAL A 255 -10.66 9.42 -6.99
CA VAL A 255 -9.46 8.59 -7.00
C VAL A 255 -9.61 7.37 -7.91
N ASP A 256 -8.51 6.80 -8.36
CA ASP A 256 -8.49 5.52 -9.09
C ASP A 256 -8.55 4.35 -8.11
N VAL A 257 -7.79 4.45 -7.03
CA VAL A 257 -7.67 3.39 -6.03
C VAL A 257 -7.98 3.94 -4.64
N TYR A 258 -8.66 3.12 -3.85
CA TYR A 258 -8.89 3.34 -2.42
C TYR A 258 -8.29 2.18 -1.63
N HIS A 259 -7.30 2.45 -0.78
CA HIS A 259 -6.95 1.55 0.30
C HIS A 259 -8.04 1.66 1.37
N THR A 260 -8.74 0.56 1.62
CA THR A 260 -9.89 0.61 2.54
C THR A 260 -9.46 1.03 3.94
N SER A 261 -10.11 2.06 4.46
CA SER A 261 -9.86 2.50 5.82
C SER A 261 -10.15 1.36 6.81
N ARG A 262 -9.31 1.31 7.85
CA ARG A 262 -9.49 0.43 9.00
C ARG A 262 -9.75 -1.02 8.60
N HIS A 263 -8.91 -1.54 7.71
CA HIS A 263 -8.94 -2.94 7.23
C HIS A 263 -10.27 -3.37 6.57
N GLY A 264 -11.14 -2.42 6.23
CA GLY A 264 -12.49 -2.71 5.73
C GLY A 264 -13.46 -3.18 6.83
N THR A 265 -13.31 -2.66 8.04
CA THR A 265 -14.33 -2.80 9.10
C THR A 265 -15.47 -1.81 8.87
N ASP A 266 -16.60 -2.04 9.52
CA ASP A 266 -17.75 -1.11 9.45
C ASP A 266 -17.61 0.12 10.36
N TRP A 267 -16.45 0.35 10.99
CA TRP A 267 -16.12 1.55 11.75
C TRP A 267 -15.50 2.69 10.91
N ALA A 268 -15.22 2.43 9.65
CA ALA A 268 -14.69 3.40 8.68
C ALA A 268 -15.23 3.10 7.28
N GLY A 269 -14.80 3.85 6.26
CA GLY A 269 -15.26 3.68 4.89
C GLY A 269 -16.74 4.05 4.72
N ASN A 270 -17.19 5.19 5.30
CA ASN A 270 -18.58 5.59 5.20
C ASN A 270 -19.01 5.84 3.73
N PRO A 271 -20.29 5.53 3.37
CA PRO A 271 -20.74 5.62 1.98
C PRO A 271 -20.65 7.03 1.41
N VAL A 272 -20.82 8.08 2.24
CA VAL A 272 -20.72 9.47 1.79
C VAL A 272 -19.31 9.79 1.31
N MET A 273 -18.29 9.30 2.02
CA MET A 273 -16.89 9.45 1.62
C MET A 273 -16.56 8.57 0.43
N VAL A 274 -16.81 7.27 0.50
CA VAL A 274 -16.47 6.32 -0.56
C VAL A 274 -17.13 6.69 -1.91
N HIS A 275 -18.40 7.06 -1.88
CA HIS A 275 -19.13 7.44 -3.10
C HIS A 275 -18.78 8.84 -3.61
N ALA A 276 -18.24 9.73 -2.76
CA ALA A 276 -17.72 11.03 -3.19
C ALA A 276 -16.36 10.91 -3.89
N VAL A 277 -15.47 10.05 -3.38
CA VAL A 277 -14.15 9.84 -3.99
C VAL A 277 -14.19 8.87 -5.18
N ARG A 278 -15.25 8.08 -5.34
CA ARG A 278 -15.57 7.25 -6.52
C ARG A 278 -14.41 6.36 -6.97
N PRO A 279 -13.87 5.50 -6.12
CA PRO A 279 -12.76 4.63 -6.51
C PRO A 279 -13.19 3.64 -7.60
N ARG A 280 -12.31 3.33 -8.52
CA ARG A 280 -12.50 2.25 -9.51
C ARG A 280 -12.11 0.90 -8.91
N VAL A 281 -11.10 0.91 -8.06
CA VAL A 281 -10.53 -0.27 -7.41
C VAL A 281 -10.35 0.00 -5.94
N ALA A 282 -10.59 -1.01 -5.11
CA ALA A 282 -10.18 -0.99 -3.72
C ALA A 282 -9.12 -2.09 -3.47
N VAL A 283 -8.12 -1.77 -2.66
CA VAL A 283 -7.23 -2.75 -2.03
C VAL A 283 -7.55 -2.78 -0.55
N MET A 284 -7.71 -3.97 0.01
CA MET A 284 -8.14 -4.15 1.38
C MET A 284 -7.07 -4.92 2.17
N ASN A 285 -6.53 -4.29 3.19
CA ASN A 285 -5.53 -4.87 4.09
C ASN A 285 -6.20 -5.56 5.30
N ASN A 286 -7.19 -6.40 5.00
CA ASN A 286 -7.88 -7.22 5.99
C ASN A 286 -7.05 -8.43 6.41
N GLY A 287 -7.37 -8.98 7.58
CA GLY A 287 -7.03 -10.36 7.96
C GLY A 287 -8.20 -11.29 7.68
N ALA A 288 -8.04 -12.59 7.93
CA ALA A 288 -9.10 -13.57 7.72
C ALA A 288 -10.33 -13.31 8.60
N ARG A 289 -10.11 -12.81 9.82
CA ARG A 289 -11.16 -12.49 10.82
C ARG A 289 -11.10 -11.04 11.32
N LYS A 290 -10.48 -10.17 10.55
CA LYS A 290 -10.40 -8.74 10.87
C LYS A 290 -10.62 -7.92 9.61
N GLY A 291 -11.64 -7.09 9.60
CA GLY A 291 -12.02 -6.33 8.41
C GLY A 291 -12.74 -7.18 7.36
N GLY A 292 -12.90 -6.64 6.17
CA GLY A 292 -13.64 -7.32 5.11
C GLY A 292 -15.10 -7.60 5.50
N THR A 293 -15.77 -6.65 6.18
CA THR A 293 -17.15 -6.83 6.63
C THR A 293 -18.15 -6.77 5.48
N PRO A 294 -19.34 -7.38 5.61
CA PRO A 294 -20.37 -7.33 4.57
C PRO A 294 -20.73 -5.90 4.15
N SER A 295 -20.81 -4.98 5.09
CA SER A 295 -21.12 -3.56 4.83
C SER A 295 -20.04 -2.89 3.96
N THR A 296 -18.77 -3.16 4.22
CA THR A 296 -17.66 -2.62 3.41
C THR A 296 -17.76 -3.08 1.95
N PHE A 297 -17.96 -4.37 1.71
CA PHE A 297 -18.15 -4.88 0.34
C PHE A 297 -19.38 -4.28 -0.35
N GLN A 298 -20.49 -4.09 0.39
CA GLN A 298 -21.71 -3.47 -0.15
C GLN A 298 -21.47 -2.00 -0.53
N ILE A 299 -20.83 -1.22 0.36
CA ILE A 299 -20.50 0.20 0.10
C ILE A 299 -19.60 0.34 -1.12
N LEU A 300 -18.55 -0.48 -1.22
CA LEU A 300 -17.64 -0.46 -2.35
C LEU A 300 -18.38 -0.77 -3.67
N ARG A 301 -19.16 -1.86 -3.71
CA ARG A 301 -19.91 -2.27 -4.91
C ARG A 301 -20.99 -1.27 -5.34
N ALA A 302 -21.53 -0.50 -4.39
CA ALA A 302 -22.50 0.56 -4.66
C ALA A 302 -21.85 1.87 -5.14
N SER A 303 -20.53 1.99 -5.04
CA SER A 303 -19.82 3.21 -5.46
C SER A 303 -19.85 3.37 -6.98
N PRO A 304 -20.18 4.56 -7.49
CA PRO A 304 -20.27 4.79 -8.93
C PRO A 304 -18.95 4.53 -9.67
N GLY A 305 -18.96 3.62 -10.63
CA GLY A 305 -17.79 3.27 -11.44
C GLY A 305 -16.82 2.30 -10.78
N PHE A 306 -17.20 1.70 -9.64
CA PHE A 306 -16.42 0.66 -8.97
C PHE A 306 -16.34 -0.60 -9.82
N LEU A 307 -15.14 -1.19 -9.89
CA LEU A 307 -14.87 -2.38 -10.69
C LEU A 307 -14.51 -3.60 -9.84
N ASP A 308 -13.48 -3.47 -8.98
CA ASP A 308 -12.91 -4.61 -8.26
C ASP A 308 -12.42 -4.24 -6.86
N VAL A 309 -12.49 -5.24 -5.97
CA VAL A 309 -11.80 -5.24 -4.69
C VAL A 309 -10.76 -6.35 -4.64
N TRP A 310 -9.57 -6.02 -4.13
CA TRP A 310 -8.42 -6.91 -3.96
C TRP A 310 -8.09 -7.03 -2.47
N PRO A 311 -8.69 -7.97 -1.74
CA PRO A 311 -8.38 -8.18 -0.34
C PRO A 311 -7.10 -8.97 -0.14
N LEU A 312 -6.37 -8.69 0.95
CA LEU A 312 -5.23 -9.49 1.36
C LEU A 312 -5.64 -10.88 1.84
N HIS A 313 -6.78 -10.99 2.51
CA HIS A 313 -7.29 -12.28 2.98
C HIS A 313 -8.72 -12.55 2.52
N TYR A 314 -9.01 -13.84 2.34
CA TYR A 314 -10.37 -14.32 2.33
C TYR A 314 -11.01 -13.98 3.68
N SER A 315 -12.14 -13.28 3.69
CA SER A 315 -12.84 -12.93 4.91
C SER A 315 -13.69 -14.13 5.36
N GLU A 316 -13.37 -14.70 6.52
CA GLU A 316 -14.08 -15.84 7.10
C GLU A 316 -15.42 -15.44 7.75
N ASP A 317 -15.59 -14.15 8.06
CA ASP A 317 -16.78 -13.61 8.72
C ASP A 317 -17.91 -13.26 7.74
N VAL A 318 -17.71 -13.51 6.45
CA VAL A 318 -18.72 -13.29 5.41
C VAL A 318 -18.93 -14.54 4.57
N ASP A 319 -20.08 -14.61 3.90
CA ASP A 319 -20.37 -15.72 3.01
C ASP A 319 -19.47 -15.71 1.75
N LYS A 320 -19.43 -16.84 1.05
CA LYS A 320 -18.62 -17.01 -0.15
C LYS A 320 -19.01 -16.02 -1.25
N GLN A 321 -20.28 -15.64 -1.35
CA GLN A 321 -20.80 -14.71 -2.36
C GLN A 321 -20.39 -13.26 -2.09
N THR A 322 -20.17 -12.93 -0.83
CA THR A 322 -19.70 -11.60 -0.42
C THR A 322 -18.21 -11.40 -0.70
N ASN A 323 -17.38 -12.43 -0.53
CA ASN A 323 -16.01 -12.38 -0.96
C ASN A 323 -15.92 -12.18 -2.49
N PRO A 324 -14.90 -11.50 -3.02
CA PRO A 324 -14.63 -11.49 -4.47
C PRO A 324 -14.16 -12.89 -4.92
N PRO A 325 -14.10 -13.15 -6.24
CA PRO A 325 -13.52 -14.38 -6.77
C PRO A 325 -12.08 -14.59 -6.24
N GLU A 326 -11.72 -15.84 -5.93
CA GLU A 326 -10.46 -16.21 -5.30
C GLU A 326 -9.20 -15.68 -5.99
N GLN A 327 -9.27 -15.42 -7.30
CA GLN A 327 -8.14 -14.87 -8.05
C GLN A 327 -7.74 -13.46 -7.59
N PHE A 328 -8.65 -12.71 -6.99
CA PHE A 328 -8.39 -11.37 -6.45
C PHE A 328 -7.84 -11.40 -5.01
N ILE A 329 -7.97 -12.52 -4.31
CA ILE A 329 -7.62 -12.66 -2.89
C ILE A 329 -6.18 -13.13 -2.75
N SER A 330 -5.37 -12.39 -2.01
CA SER A 330 -3.95 -12.70 -1.87
C SER A 330 -3.69 -13.94 -1.01
N ASN A 331 -4.41 -14.11 0.08
CA ASN A 331 -4.25 -15.24 1.00
C ASN A 331 -5.61 -15.90 1.26
N LEU A 332 -5.72 -17.19 0.93
CA LEU A 332 -6.96 -17.97 1.10
C LEU A 332 -7.00 -18.69 2.46
N GLU A 333 -5.84 -18.94 3.03
CA GLU A 333 -5.67 -19.67 4.28
C GLU A 333 -5.15 -18.73 5.37
N SER A 334 -5.57 -18.98 6.61
CA SER A 334 -5.14 -18.24 7.81
C SER A 334 -4.37 -19.15 8.78
N THR A 335 -3.71 -20.20 8.26
CA THR A 335 -2.93 -21.12 9.09
C THR A 335 -1.67 -20.44 9.63
N PRO A 336 -1.31 -20.63 10.92
CA PRO A 336 -0.07 -20.08 11.46
C PRO A 336 1.14 -20.49 10.63
N GLY A 337 1.98 -19.51 10.26
CA GLY A 337 3.21 -19.77 9.49
C GLY A 337 3.03 -19.88 7.97
N HIS A 338 1.87 -19.56 7.42
CA HIS A 338 1.72 -19.47 5.96
C HIS A 338 2.65 -18.40 5.36
N GLU A 339 3.01 -18.56 4.09
CA GLU A 339 4.04 -17.74 3.43
C GLU A 339 3.65 -16.26 3.30
N GLY A 340 2.45 -15.88 3.38
CA GLY A 340 1.97 -14.49 3.26
C GLY A 340 2.30 -13.88 1.90
N HIS A 341 1.25 -13.55 1.15
CA HIS A 341 1.34 -13.01 -0.19
C HIS A 341 0.86 -11.56 -0.20
N TYR A 342 1.40 -10.76 -1.11
CA TYR A 342 1.06 -9.35 -1.27
C TYR A 342 0.19 -9.10 -2.50
N ILE A 343 -0.47 -7.95 -2.52
CA ILE A 343 -1.05 -7.35 -3.72
C ILE A 343 -0.09 -6.27 -4.22
N LYS A 344 0.32 -6.36 -5.49
CA LYS A 344 1.12 -5.33 -6.15
C LYS A 344 0.25 -4.48 -7.07
N LEU A 345 0.36 -3.16 -6.97
CA LEU A 345 -0.16 -2.20 -7.92
C LEU A 345 0.99 -1.48 -8.61
N SER A 346 0.97 -1.40 -9.93
CA SER A 346 1.96 -0.68 -10.74
C SER A 346 1.25 0.42 -11.51
N ALA A 347 1.42 1.67 -11.07
CA ALA A 347 0.79 2.83 -11.67
C ALA A 347 1.70 3.51 -12.70
N ARG A 348 1.10 4.02 -13.77
CA ARG A 348 1.75 4.84 -14.80
C ARG A 348 1.29 6.29 -14.70
N SER A 349 2.13 7.20 -15.17
CA SER A 349 1.84 8.64 -15.08
C SER A 349 0.65 9.09 -15.95
N ASP A 350 0.24 8.30 -16.93
CA ASP A 350 -0.96 8.54 -17.73
C ASP A 350 -2.29 8.25 -16.98
N GLY A 351 -2.21 7.63 -15.80
CA GLY A 351 -3.36 7.24 -14.98
C GLY A 351 -3.79 5.77 -15.18
N SER A 352 -3.16 5.05 -16.10
CA SER A 352 -3.36 3.60 -16.20
C SER A 352 -2.60 2.87 -15.10
N PHE A 353 -3.09 1.72 -14.67
CA PHE A 353 -2.42 0.90 -13.68
C PHE A 353 -2.75 -0.58 -13.83
N THR A 354 -1.91 -1.40 -13.26
CA THR A 354 -2.05 -2.85 -13.24
C THR A 354 -2.05 -3.33 -11.79
N VAL A 355 -2.94 -4.25 -11.45
CA VAL A 355 -2.92 -4.91 -10.13
C VAL A 355 -2.59 -6.39 -10.31
N THR A 356 -1.70 -6.90 -9.50
CA THR A 356 -1.22 -8.29 -9.54
C THR A 356 -1.35 -8.92 -8.16
N ASN A 357 -1.95 -10.11 -8.11
CA ASN A 357 -1.95 -10.97 -6.95
C ASN A 357 -0.71 -11.86 -6.99
N GLU A 358 0.18 -11.72 -6.04
CA GLU A 358 1.46 -12.45 -6.02
C GLU A 358 1.27 -13.96 -5.85
N ARG A 359 0.29 -14.40 -5.06
CA ARG A 359 0.00 -15.82 -4.80
C ARG A 359 -0.21 -16.65 -6.07
N ASN A 360 -0.95 -16.10 -7.04
CA ASN A 360 -1.39 -16.86 -8.22
C ASN A 360 -0.97 -16.25 -9.56
N GLY A 361 -0.27 -15.09 -9.52
CA GLY A 361 0.15 -14.36 -10.72
C GLY A 361 -1.00 -13.70 -11.50
N PHE A 362 -2.24 -13.75 -10.99
CA PHE A 362 -3.36 -13.11 -11.65
C PHE A 362 -3.16 -11.60 -11.71
N THR A 363 -3.32 -11.06 -12.91
CA THR A 363 -3.08 -9.65 -13.20
C THR A 363 -4.27 -9.06 -13.93
N ARG A 364 -4.64 -7.82 -13.57
CA ARG A 364 -5.68 -7.06 -14.26
C ARG A 364 -5.21 -5.64 -14.56
N ASP A 365 -5.38 -5.24 -15.82
CA ASP A 365 -5.08 -3.89 -16.29
C ASP A 365 -6.32 -2.99 -16.18
N TYR A 366 -6.08 -1.76 -15.75
CA TYR A 366 -7.07 -0.69 -15.65
C TYR A 366 -6.59 0.48 -16.52
N PRO A 367 -7.26 0.76 -17.65
CA PRO A 367 -6.85 1.85 -18.54
C PRO A 367 -6.99 3.20 -17.83
N ALA A 368 -6.28 4.22 -18.33
CA ALA A 368 -6.46 5.60 -17.89
C ALA A 368 -7.94 6.03 -18.04
N LYS A 369 -8.42 6.89 -17.14
CA LYS A 369 -9.72 7.55 -17.33
C LYS A 369 -9.66 8.43 -18.57
N PRO A 370 -10.77 8.52 -19.35
CA PRO A 370 -10.84 9.42 -20.51
C PRO A 370 -10.64 10.88 -20.14
#